data_79c1dd6adc061e9dadaed982c1f04fd1
#
_entry.id   79c1dd6adc061e9dadaed982c1f04fd1
#
_cell.length_a   1.000
_cell.length_b   1.000
_cell.length_c   1.000
_cell.angle_alpha   90.00
_cell.angle_beta   90.00
_cell.angle_gamma   90.00
#
_symmetry.space_group_name_H-M   'P 1'
#
loop_
_entity.id
_entity.type
_entity.pdbx_description
1 polymer ?
#
loop_
_entity_poly.entity_id
_entity_poly.type
_entity_poly.pdbx_seq_one_letter_code
_entity_poly.pdbx_strand_id
1 'polypeptide(L)'
;MPCDVSPMPFHLYRPYVPLTLPDRSWPDRQFSVAPRWASVDLRDGNQALVDPMDPERKLKLFQTLVDVGFKEIEVGFPSASQTDYDFQRQIIDGDLIPDDVTIQVLVQCREQLIERTFESLAGARQAIVHFYNSTSELQRRVVFGLDRTGIMDIAVNAARLCKKFESTLPATDIRYEYSPESFTGTEPDFAVEICEAVMAVIEPTPEQPIIINLPNTVEMYGPNVYADVIEWFGRTIKHRDSIILSLHPHNDRGTAVAAAELAVLAGADRVEGTLFGNGERTGNVDVVTLAMNLFSQGIDPALDFSDIDKVRRVAEYATRMPVHPRHPYAGDLVYTAFSGSHQDAIKKGFAAIGTEYGHWEVPYLPIDPSHTGRTYQAIIQVNSQSGKGGVAYVMDTEHGLDLPRRLQIEFSKQVQAVTEDSGTVIQAGEMWDVFSQTYLSDEAGVRLIGSEVTTGGRRTTVTAQLLVDGEPRTVMGEGNGPIDALVGALRSDLGVDFEVKDYSEHALTAGSGASAVAYVEAEGPDGSTWWGVGMDSSILDASLGAVVSAANRALAGREPRP
;
A
#
# COMPACT_ATOMS: atom_id res chain seq x y z
N MET A 1 -32.40 -21.75 34.48
CA MET A 1 -31.00 -21.55 34.10
C MET A 1 -30.78 -20.04 34.01
N PRO A 2 -29.77 -19.43 34.64
CA PRO A 2 -29.49 -18.05 34.42
C PRO A 2 -29.11 -17.93 32.96
N CYS A 3 -29.77 -17.04 32.21
CA CYS A 3 -29.31 -16.61 30.88
C CYS A 3 -27.88 -16.14 31.02
N ASP A 4 -26.96 -16.77 30.31
CA ASP A 4 -25.59 -16.27 30.15
C ASP A 4 -25.65 -14.83 29.64
N VAL A 5 -25.56 -13.89 30.55
CA VAL A 5 -25.49 -12.48 30.20
C VAL A 5 -24.14 -12.30 29.54
N SER A 6 -24.13 -11.92 28.26
CA SER A 6 -22.90 -11.59 27.55
C SER A 6 -22.01 -10.68 28.40
N PRO A 7 -20.69 -10.94 28.51
CA PRO A 7 -19.78 -10.07 29.24
C PRO A 7 -19.71 -8.66 28.65
N MET A 8 -20.14 -8.51 27.38
CA MET A 8 -20.22 -7.22 26.69
C MET A 8 -21.59 -6.56 26.94
N PRO A 9 -21.64 -5.32 27.48
CA PRO A 9 -22.89 -4.63 27.83
C PRO A 9 -23.58 -4.03 26.60
N PHE A 10 -23.86 -4.84 25.56
CA PHE A 10 -24.46 -4.38 24.30
C PHE A 10 -25.83 -3.71 24.48
N HIS A 11 -26.55 -4.01 25.56
CA HIS A 11 -27.86 -3.44 25.91
C HIS A 11 -27.80 -1.94 26.23
N LEU A 12 -26.60 -1.37 26.46
CA LEU A 12 -26.39 0.08 26.61
C LEU A 12 -26.43 0.82 25.28
N TYR A 13 -26.28 0.11 24.16
CA TYR A 13 -26.26 0.68 22.82
C TYR A 13 -27.60 0.44 22.13
N ARG A 14 -28.05 1.43 21.38
CA ARG A 14 -29.31 1.36 20.64
C ARG A 14 -29.02 1.23 19.14
N PRO A 15 -29.79 0.39 18.42
CA PRO A 15 -29.71 0.38 16.99
C PRO A 15 -30.15 1.75 16.44
N TYR A 16 -29.46 2.19 15.38
CA TYR A 16 -29.90 3.37 14.64
C TYR A 16 -31.20 3.06 13.90
N VAL A 17 -32.14 4.00 13.92
CA VAL A 17 -33.40 3.89 13.17
C VAL A 17 -33.17 4.43 11.76
N PRO A 18 -33.14 3.59 10.71
CA PRO A 18 -32.85 4.04 9.35
C PRO A 18 -33.98 4.94 8.82
N LEU A 19 -33.60 5.90 7.98
CA LEU A 19 -34.55 6.68 7.19
C LEU A 19 -35.27 5.74 6.22
N THR A 20 -36.60 5.90 6.11
CA THR A 20 -37.38 5.15 5.10
C THR A 20 -37.25 5.83 3.75
N LEU A 21 -36.54 5.21 2.82
CA LEU A 21 -36.39 5.65 1.43
C LEU A 21 -36.72 4.49 0.47
N PRO A 22 -38.01 4.23 0.18
CA PRO A 22 -38.42 3.04 -0.57
C PRO A 22 -38.02 3.07 -2.05
N ASP A 23 -37.83 4.26 -2.61
CA ASP A 23 -37.51 4.53 -4.01
C ASP A 23 -36.06 4.99 -4.22
N ARG A 24 -35.15 4.50 -3.40
CA ARG A 24 -33.71 4.79 -3.50
C ARG A 24 -33.18 4.44 -4.89
N SER A 25 -32.33 5.29 -5.44
CA SER A 25 -31.75 5.10 -6.77
C SER A 25 -30.25 4.80 -6.75
N TRP A 26 -29.57 5.10 -5.65
CA TRP A 26 -28.12 4.93 -5.55
C TRP A 26 -27.62 3.50 -5.76
N PRO A 27 -28.34 2.40 -5.36
CA PRO A 27 -27.82 1.04 -5.53
C PRO A 27 -27.65 0.61 -7.00
N ASP A 28 -28.41 1.24 -7.91
CA ASP A 28 -28.37 0.93 -9.35
C ASP A 28 -27.43 1.86 -10.14
N ARG A 29 -26.77 2.82 -9.46
CA ARG A 29 -25.83 3.75 -10.09
C ARG A 29 -24.42 3.17 -10.14
N GLN A 30 -23.66 3.65 -11.11
CA GLN A 30 -22.23 3.34 -11.27
C GLN A 30 -21.44 4.64 -11.35
N PHE A 31 -20.18 4.58 -10.93
CA PHE A 31 -19.26 5.68 -11.15
C PHE A 31 -19.02 5.89 -12.65
N SER A 32 -18.99 7.14 -13.07
CA SER A 32 -18.59 7.54 -14.42
C SER A 32 -17.45 8.55 -14.41
N VAL A 33 -17.31 9.27 -13.32
CA VAL A 33 -16.25 10.27 -13.07
C VAL A 33 -15.89 10.25 -11.58
N ALA A 34 -14.68 10.70 -11.24
CA ALA A 34 -14.30 10.91 -9.85
C ALA A 34 -15.09 12.07 -9.24
N PRO A 35 -15.35 12.06 -7.91
CA PRO A 35 -15.86 13.23 -7.21
C PRO A 35 -14.77 14.33 -7.18
N ARG A 36 -15.14 15.55 -6.77
CA ARG A 36 -14.16 16.55 -6.39
C ARG A 36 -13.45 16.10 -5.11
N TRP A 37 -12.14 16.25 -5.08
CA TRP A 37 -11.33 15.88 -3.93
C TRP A 37 -10.90 17.10 -3.13
N ALA A 38 -11.08 17.04 -1.82
CA ALA A 38 -10.49 17.99 -0.89
C ALA A 38 -9.62 17.25 0.13
N SER A 39 -8.38 17.71 0.27
CA SER A 39 -7.50 17.20 1.33
C SER A 39 -7.74 17.99 2.62
N VAL A 40 -7.92 17.25 3.72
CA VAL A 40 -7.95 17.81 5.08
C VAL A 40 -6.74 17.37 5.92
N ASP A 41 -5.68 16.84 5.26
CA ASP A 41 -4.46 16.37 5.91
C ASP A 41 -3.80 17.41 6.81
N LEU A 42 -3.75 18.67 6.36
CA LEU A 42 -3.07 19.77 7.06
C LEU A 42 -3.90 20.41 8.17
N ARG A 43 -5.20 20.08 8.25
CA ARG A 43 -6.09 20.54 9.32
C ARG A 43 -6.53 19.39 10.20
N ASP A 44 -7.46 18.54 9.77
CA ASP A 44 -8.04 17.45 10.58
C ASP A 44 -7.02 16.32 10.81
N GLY A 45 -6.26 16.01 9.79
CA GLY A 45 -5.12 15.09 9.89
C GLY A 45 -4.04 15.57 10.85
N ASN A 46 -3.75 16.88 10.84
CA ASN A 46 -2.73 17.48 11.72
C ASN A 46 -3.19 17.62 13.18
N GLN A 47 -4.44 18.04 13.41
CA GLN A 47 -4.94 18.26 14.77
C GLN A 47 -5.01 16.97 15.60
N ALA A 48 -5.08 15.82 14.96
CA ALA A 48 -5.14 14.51 15.58
C ALA A 48 -3.76 13.95 15.96
N LEU A 49 -2.66 14.60 15.57
CA LEU A 49 -1.31 14.11 15.83
C LEU A 49 -0.87 14.41 17.26
N VAL A 50 -0.20 13.43 17.89
CA VAL A 50 0.47 13.61 19.19
C VAL A 50 1.58 14.66 19.08
N ASP A 51 2.25 14.71 17.92
CA ASP A 51 3.26 15.70 17.56
C ASP A 51 2.81 16.43 16.29
N PRO A 52 2.05 17.53 16.42
CA PRO A 52 1.56 18.31 15.30
C PRO A 52 2.70 18.74 14.35
N MET A 53 2.37 18.87 13.07
CA MET A 53 3.35 19.21 12.05
C MET A 53 3.91 20.62 12.29
N ASP A 54 5.22 20.74 12.25
CA ASP A 54 5.92 22.02 12.12
C ASP A 54 5.74 22.59 10.69
N PRO A 55 6.10 23.88 10.45
CA PRO A 55 5.92 24.50 9.14
C PRO A 55 6.65 23.78 8.00
N GLU A 56 7.81 23.14 8.24
CA GLU A 56 8.56 22.43 7.23
C GLU A 56 7.82 21.17 6.76
N ARG A 57 7.32 20.35 7.73
CA ARG A 57 6.51 19.17 7.44
C ARG A 57 5.20 19.54 6.74
N LYS A 58 4.53 20.62 7.20
CA LYS A 58 3.33 21.14 6.53
C LYS A 58 3.59 21.55 5.10
N LEU A 59 4.67 22.28 4.84
CA LEU A 59 5.01 22.71 3.49
C LEU A 59 5.33 21.52 2.58
N LYS A 60 6.09 20.54 3.07
CA LYS A 60 6.40 19.34 2.32
C LYS A 60 5.16 18.55 1.95
N LEU A 61 4.23 18.41 2.89
CA LEU A 61 2.96 17.71 2.63
C LEU A 61 2.07 18.51 1.67
N PHE A 62 1.97 19.85 1.84
CA PHE A 62 1.23 20.72 0.93
C PHE A 62 1.71 20.58 -0.52
N GLN A 63 3.03 20.64 -0.75
CA GLN A 63 3.61 20.43 -2.08
C GLN A 63 3.28 19.05 -2.66
N THR A 64 3.30 18.02 -1.80
CA THR A 64 2.94 16.66 -2.23
C THR A 64 1.46 16.54 -2.59
N LEU A 65 0.56 17.17 -1.84
CA LEU A 65 -0.87 17.21 -2.17
C LEU A 65 -1.13 17.92 -3.51
N VAL A 66 -0.40 19.01 -3.77
CA VAL A 66 -0.43 19.71 -5.07
C VAL A 66 0.09 18.80 -6.20
N ASP A 67 1.24 18.14 -5.99
CA ASP A 67 1.85 17.21 -6.96
C ASP A 67 0.91 16.03 -7.28
N VAL A 68 0.22 15.48 -6.28
CA VAL A 68 -0.78 14.42 -6.45
C VAL A 68 -2.00 14.88 -7.27
N GLY A 69 -2.31 16.19 -7.25
CA GLY A 69 -3.38 16.75 -8.08
C GLY A 69 -4.56 17.32 -7.31
N PHE A 70 -4.50 17.42 -5.99
CA PHE A 70 -5.57 18.08 -5.23
C PHE A 70 -5.75 19.54 -5.65
N LYS A 71 -7.00 19.94 -5.86
CA LYS A 71 -7.38 21.31 -6.23
C LYS A 71 -8.00 22.09 -5.09
N GLU A 72 -8.41 21.42 -4.02
CA GLU A 72 -8.92 22.00 -2.79
C GLU A 72 -8.15 21.39 -1.61
N ILE A 73 -7.51 22.24 -0.79
CA ILE A 73 -6.64 21.81 0.32
C ILE A 73 -6.97 22.65 1.56
N GLU A 74 -7.45 22.00 2.62
CA GLU A 74 -7.72 22.66 3.91
C GLU A 74 -6.41 22.77 4.69
N VAL A 75 -5.87 23.99 4.74
CA VAL A 75 -4.50 24.25 5.20
C VAL A 75 -4.37 24.47 6.70
N GLY A 76 -5.49 24.67 7.40
CA GLY A 76 -5.47 24.79 8.85
C GLY A 76 -6.68 25.50 9.45
N PHE A 77 -6.55 25.82 10.74
CA PHE A 77 -7.51 26.58 11.55
C PHE A 77 -6.83 27.86 12.07
N PRO A 78 -6.63 28.89 11.22
CA PRO A 78 -5.78 30.05 11.51
C PRO A 78 -6.24 30.87 12.70
N SER A 79 -7.52 30.87 13.00
CA SER A 79 -8.06 31.59 14.16
C SER A 79 -7.87 30.87 15.50
N ALA A 80 -7.60 29.56 15.49
CA ALA A 80 -7.38 28.76 16.70
C ALA A 80 -5.89 28.47 16.97
N SER A 81 -5.03 28.50 15.94
CA SER A 81 -3.62 28.13 16.01
C SER A 81 -2.74 29.20 15.37
N GLN A 82 -1.75 29.72 16.10
CA GLN A 82 -0.77 30.64 15.52
C GLN A 82 0.11 29.95 14.48
N THR A 83 0.47 28.69 14.69
CA THR A 83 1.23 27.90 13.72
C THR A 83 0.48 27.76 12.38
N ASP A 84 -0.85 27.54 12.45
CA ASP A 84 -1.68 27.46 11.24
C ASP A 84 -1.80 28.81 10.55
N TYR A 85 -1.94 29.89 11.32
CA TYR A 85 -1.94 31.25 10.80
C TYR A 85 -0.63 31.57 10.09
N ASP A 86 0.51 31.30 10.71
CA ASP A 86 1.83 31.60 10.18
C ASP A 86 2.12 30.75 8.93
N PHE A 87 1.75 29.47 8.94
CA PHE A 87 1.87 28.59 7.77
C PHE A 87 1.02 29.09 6.59
N GLN A 88 -0.23 29.46 6.85
CA GLN A 88 -1.12 30.02 5.83
C GLN A 88 -0.52 31.31 5.23
N ARG A 89 -0.02 32.23 6.07
CA ARG A 89 0.68 33.42 5.59
C ARG A 89 1.92 33.06 4.77
N GLN A 90 2.70 32.09 5.22
CA GLN A 90 3.89 31.62 4.49
C GLN A 90 3.56 31.18 3.06
N ILE A 91 2.50 30.41 2.85
CA ILE A 91 2.15 29.93 1.49
C ILE A 91 1.52 31.03 0.64
N ILE A 92 0.80 31.99 1.22
CA ILE A 92 0.22 33.15 0.51
C ILE A 92 1.31 34.16 0.16
N ASP A 93 2.09 34.62 1.14
CA ASP A 93 3.11 35.65 0.97
C ASP A 93 4.29 35.16 0.11
N GLY A 94 4.56 33.85 0.14
CA GLY A 94 5.57 33.19 -0.67
C GLY A 94 5.13 32.82 -2.09
N ASP A 95 3.88 33.12 -2.48
CA ASP A 95 3.29 32.75 -3.78
C ASP A 95 3.45 31.25 -4.09
N LEU A 96 3.20 30.39 -3.07
CA LEU A 96 3.39 28.95 -3.17
C LEU A 96 2.12 28.19 -3.56
N ILE A 97 1.00 28.89 -3.73
CA ILE A 97 -0.29 28.31 -4.09
C ILE A 97 -0.46 28.37 -5.61
N PRO A 98 -0.52 27.24 -6.31
CA PRO A 98 -0.77 27.24 -7.76
C PRO A 98 -2.09 27.90 -8.13
N ASP A 99 -2.17 28.41 -9.36
CA ASP A 99 -3.33 29.15 -9.87
C ASP A 99 -4.63 28.35 -9.87
N ASP A 100 -4.52 27.04 -9.99
CA ASP A 100 -5.63 26.08 -10.06
C ASP A 100 -5.91 25.38 -8.72
N VAL A 101 -5.25 25.81 -7.63
CA VAL A 101 -5.46 25.30 -6.27
C VAL A 101 -6.16 26.34 -5.41
N THR A 102 -7.24 25.92 -4.74
CA THR A 102 -7.97 26.74 -3.77
C THR A 102 -7.63 26.26 -2.36
N ILE A 103 -7.13 27.16 -1.54
CA ILE A 103 -6.93 26.86 -0.11
C ILE A 103 -8.26 26.97 0.65
N GLN A 104 -8.46 26.07 1.61
CA GLN A 104 -9.60 26.05 2.51
C GLN A 104 -9.14 26.33 3.94
N VAL A 105 -9.92 27.06 4.70
CA VAL A 105 -9.64 27.38 6.11
C VAL A 105 -10.87 27.17 6.96
N LEU A 106 -10.66 26.46 8.10
CA LEU A 106 -11.73 26.19 9.05
C LEU A 106 -11.95 27.35 10.01
N VAL A 107 -13.21 27.60 10.37
CA VAL A 107 -13.56 28.55 11.42
C VAL A 107 -14.84 28.16 12.17
N GLN A 108 -14.83 28.29 13.51
CA GLN A 108 -16.05 28.19 14.30
C GLN A 108 -16.92 29.42 14.12
N CYS A 109 -18.24 29.26 14.26
CA CYS A 109 -19.24 30.30 14.16
C CYS A 109 -19.16 31.32 15.31
N ARG A 110 -18.05 32.08 15.44
CA ARG A 110 -17.78 33.12 16.44
C ARG A 110 -17.14 34.33 15.78
N GLU A 111 -17.66 35.53 16.02
CA GLU A 111 -17.25 36.76 15.33
C GLU A 111 -15.73 36.98 15.32
N GLN A 112 -15.08 36.93 16.47
CA GLN A 112 -13.63 37.16 16.59
C GLN A 112 -12.80 36.14 15.82
N LEU A 113 -13.24 34.88 15.75
CA LEU A 113 -12.55 33.84 15.00
C LEU A 113 -12.75 34.06 13.50
N ILE A 114 -13.94 34.41 13.06
CA ILE A 114 -14.26 34.72 11.68
C ILE A 114 -13.42 35.91 11.18
N GLU A 115 -13.38 37.02 11.95
CA GLU A 115 -12.58 38.19 11.64
C GLU A 115 -11.10 37.82 11.42
N ARG A 116 -10.49 37.13 12.40
CA ARG A 116 -9.09 36.67 12.28
C ARG A 116 -8.85 35.73 11.09
N THR A 117 -9.84 34.91 10.75
CA THR A 117 -9.74 34.02 9.58
C THR A 117 -9.69 34.83 8.29
N PHE A 118 -10.54 35.86 8.14
CA PHE A 118 -10.48 36.73 6.98
C PHE A 118 -9.19 37.55 6.92
N GLU A 119 -8.68 38.04 8.06
CA GLU A 119 -7.36 38.70 8.13
C GLU A 119 -6.24 37.76 7.58
N SER A 120 -6.28 36.48 7.92
CA SER A 120 -5.27 35.51 7.50
C SER A 120 -5.29 35.24 5.99
N LEU A 121 -6.40 35.51 5.29
CA LEU A 121 -6.58 35.31 3.86
C LEU A 121 -6.13 36.50 3.00
N ALA A 122 -5.70 37.61 3.59
CA ALA A 122 -5.29 38.79 2.84
C ALA A 122 -4.22 38.46 1.81
N GLY A 123 -4.45 38.82 0.54
CA GLY A 123 -3.55 38.53 -0.58
C GLY A 123 -3.74 37.16 -1.24
N ALA A 124 -4.56 36.28 -0.71
CA ALA A 124 -4.94 35.07 -1.41
C ALA A 124 -5.79 35.41 -2.64
N ARG A 125 -5.57 34.70 -3.77
CA ARG A 125 -6.37 34.92 -4.97
C ARG A 125 -7.76 34.30 -4.86
N GLN A 126 -7.83 33.09 -4.32
CA GLN A 126 -9.07 32.36 -4.08
C GLN A 126 -9.00 31.57 -2.78
N ALA A 127 -10.10 31.46 -2.07
CA ALA A 127 -10.16 30.72 -0.82
C ALA A 127 -11.58 30.17 -0.55
N ILE A 128 -11.64 29.04 0.17
CA ILE A 128 -12.87 28.51 0.76
C ILE A 128 -12.85 28.85 2.26
N VAL A 129 -13.85 29.57 2.74
CA VAL A 129 -14.08 29.80 4.16
C VAL A 129 -15.08 28.75 4.66
N HIS A 130 -14.57 27.77 5.38
CA HIS A 130 -15.32 26.66 5.95
C HIS A 130 -15.76 26.99 7.37
N PHE A 131 -17.01 27.37 7.57
CA PHE A 131 -17.55 27.64 8.89
C PHE A 131 -18.51 26.54 9.35
N TYR A 132 -18.52 26.28 10.65
CA TYR A 132 -19.27 25.17 11.22
C TYR A 132 -19.77 25.44 12.62
N ASN A 133 -20.84 24.76 12.99
CA ASN A 133 -21.30 24.60 14.37
C ASN A 133 -21.97 23.22 14.52
N SER A 134 -21.90 22.69 15.75
CA SER A 134 -22.51 21.39 16.06
C SER A 134 -24.04 21.48 16.11
N THR A 135 -24.71 20.51 15.49
CA THR A 135 -26.15 20.51 15.27
C THR A 135 -26.88 19.31 15.87
N SER A 136 -26.14 18.26 16.31
CA SER A 136 -26.76 17.03 16.85
C SER A 136 -27.65 17.25 18.05
N GLU A 137 -28.70 16.45 18.21
CA GLU A 137 -29.59 16.47 19.37
C GLU A 137 -28.83 16.42 20.70
N LEU A 138 -27.83 15.50 20.77
CA LEU A 138 -27.03 15.33 21.97
C LEU A 138 -26.27 16.62 22.35
N GLN A 139 -25.58 17.23 21.38
CA GLN A 139 -24.78 18.43 21.64
C GLN A 139 -25.66 19.65 21.92
N ARG A 140 -26.80 19.80 21.23
CA ARG A 140 -27.79 20.84 21.55
C ARG A 140 -28.21 20.75 23.03
N ARG A 141 -28.52 19.56 23.51
CA ARG A 141 -28.99 19.33 24.88
C ARG A 141 -27.87 19.42 25.93
N VAL A 142 -26.72 18.82 25.66
CA VAL A 142 -25.67 18.60 26.69
C VAL A 142 -24.60 19.70 26.68
N VAL A 143 -24.23 20.19 25.48
CA VAL A 143 -23.12 21.13 25.31
C VAL A 143 -23.62 22.59 25.28
N PHE A 144 -24.64 22.85 24.45
CA PHE A 144 -25.11 24.22 24.23
C PHE A 144 -26.28 24.62 25.16
N GLY A 145 -27.10 23.68 25.56
CA GLY A 145 -28.35 23.97 26.27
C GLY A 145 -29.34 24.78 25.41
N LEU A 146 -29.30 24.60 24.08
CA LEU A 146 -30.11 25.32 23.09
C LEU A 146 -31.03 24.38 22.33
N ASP A 147 -32.15 24.93 21.88
CA ASP A 147 -33.05 24.27 20.94
C ASP A 147 -32.56 24.43 19.47
N ARG A 148 -33.35 23.90 18.48
CA ARG A 148 -33.05 24.04 17.07
C ARG A 148 -32.91 25.51 16.63
N THR A 149 -33.77 26.40 17.13
CA THR A 149 -33.75 27.83 16.79
C THR A 149 -32.45 28.48 17.26
N GLY A 150 -32.05 28.26 18.51
CA GLY A 150 -30.81 28.82 19.03
C GLY A 150 -29.56 28.35 18.32
N ILE A 151 -29.52 27.08 17.86
CA ILE A 151 -28.42 26.54 17.05
C ILE A 151 -28.43 27.10 15.63
N MET A 152 -29.60 27.27 15.02
CA MET A 152 -29.74 27.88 13.71
C MET A 152 -29.31 29.37 13.74
N ASP A 153 -29.63 30.11 14.78
CA ASP A 153 -29.20 31.50 14.95
C ASP A 153 -27.67 31.63 14.97
N ILE A 154 -26.95 30.67 15.56
CA ILE A 154 -25.49 30.66 15.54
C ILE A 154 -24.98 30.55 14.08
N ALA A 155 -25.50 29.64 13.28
CA ALA A 155 -25.11 29.43 11.89
C ALA A 155 -25.44 30.66 11.02
N VAL A 156 -26.68 31.18 11.13
CA VAL A 156 -27.16 32.35 10.37
C VAL A 156 -26.34 33.59 10.69
N ASN A 157 -26.02 33.83 11.98
CA ASN A 157 -25.20 34.96 12.39
C ASN A 157 -23.76 34.81 11.85
N ALA A 158 -23.19 33.60 11.87
CA ALA A 158 -21.88 33.35 11.26
C ALA A 158 -21.88 33.62 9.76
N ALA A 159 -22.90 33.19 9.04
CA ALA A 159 -23.04 33.47 7.59
C ALA A 159 -23.09 34.99 7.32
N ARG A 160 -23.83 35.76 8.12
CA ARG A 160 -23.85 37.23 8.03
C ARG A 160 -22.48 37.86 8.31
N LEU A 161 -21.75 37.34 9.28
CA LEU A 161 -20.39 37.80 9.60
C LEU A 161 -19.41 37.47 8.47
N CYS A 162 -19.49 36.29 7.89
CA CYS A 162 -18.70 35.93 6.73
C CYS A 162 -18.94 36.90 5.57
N LYS A 163 -20.18 37.19 5.23
CA LYS A 163 -20.54 38.21 4.20
C LYS A 163 -20.06 39.63 4.57
N LYS A 164 -20.10 40.00 5.85
CA LYS A 164 -19.54 41.27 6.34
C LYS A 164 -18.03 41.36 6.09
N PHE A 165 -17.29 40.34 6.49
CA PHE A 165 -15.82 40.35 6.38
C PHE A 165 -15.32 40.08 4.96
N GLU A 166 -16.06 39.40 4.10
CA GLU A 166 -15.75 39.26 2.68
C GLU A 166 -15.43 40.62 2.02
N SER A 167 -16.17 41.65 2.40
CA SER A 167 -15.96 43.01 1.90
C SER A 167 -14.57 43.59 2.21
N THR A 168 -13.83 43.00 3.16
CA THR A 168 -12.45 43.41 3.48
C THR A 168 -11.41 42.83 2.52
N LEU A 169 -11.79 41.85 1.69
CA LEU A 169 -10.95 41.12 0.75
C LEU A 169 -11.46 41.23 -0.71
N PRO A 170 -11.59 42.45 -1.26
CA PRO A 170 -12.25 42.65 -2.57
C PRO A 170 -11.50 42.04 -3.77
N ALA A 171 -10.26 41.62 -3.57
CA ALA A 171 -9.42 41.00 -4.61
C ALA A 171 -9.36 39.45 -4.49
N THR A 172 -9.97 38.88 -3.47
CA THR A 172 -9.98 37.43 -3.23
C THR A 172 -11.32 36.83 -3.66
N ASP A 173 -11.31 35.80 -4.49
CA ASP A 173 -12.51 35.00 -4.82
C ASP A 173 -12.83 34.11 -3.62
N ILE A 174 -13.87 34.47 -2.84
CA ILE A 174 -14.29 33.75 -1.65
C ILE A 174 -15.45 32.81 -2.00
N ARG A 175 -15.27 31.55 -1.69
CA ARG A 175 -16.33 30.54 -1.65
C ARG A 175 -16.63 30.17 -0.21
N TYR A 176 -17.82 29.71 0.03
CA TYR A 176 -18.25 29.30 1.36
C TYR A 176 -18.49 27.81 1.44
N GLU A 177 -18.07 27.25 2.56
CA GLU A 177 -18.46 25.93 2.99
C GLU A 177 -19.14 26.01 4.36
N TYR A 178 -20.26 25.34 4.50
CA TYR A 178 -20.95 25.19 5.77
C TYR A 178 -21.08 23.71 6.14
N SER A 179 -20.68 23.37 7.39
CA SER A 179 -20.89 22.05 7.98
C SER A 179 -21.85 22.12 9.17
N PRO A 180 -23.02 21.47 9.11
CA PRO A 180 -23.79 21.09 10.29
C PRO A 180 -23.04 19.95 10.98
N GLU A 181 -22.05 20.28 11.83
CA GLU A 181 -21.17 19.31 12.48
C GLU A 181 -21.98 18.28 13.27
N SER A 182 -21.49 17.04 13.32
CA SER A 182 -22.22 15.89 13.88
C SER A 182 -23.53 15.60 13.14
N PHE A 183 -23.50 15.74 11.81
CA PHE A 183 -24.66 15.54 10.93
C PHE A 183 -25.32 14.17 11.16
N THR A 184 -24.56 13.10 11.36
CA THR A 184 -25.10 11.76 11.61
C THR A 184 -25.87 11.60 12.91
N GLY A 185 -25.71 12.55 13.85
CA GLY A 185 -26.49 12.66 15.08
C GLY A 185 -27.55 13.76 15.05
N THR A 186 -27.76 14.41 13.89
CA THR A 186 -28.72 15.47 13.65
C THR A 186 -29.95 14.90 12.94
N GLU A 187 -31.12 15.37 13.31
CA GLU A 187 -32.35 14.97 12.61
C GLU A 187 -32.30 15.45 11.15
N PRO A 188 -32.59 14.59 10.16
CA PRO A 188 -32.45 14.95 8.74
C PRO A 188 -33.23 16.20 8.32
N ASP A 189 -34.45 16.39 8.84
CA ASP A 189 -35.27 17.57 8.59
C ASP A 189 -34.61 18.84 9.12
N PHE A 190 -34.02 18.81 10.31
CA PHE A 190 -33.30 19.94 10.89
C PHE A 190 -32.01 20.24 10.13
N ALA A 191 -31.31 19.23 9.64
CA ALA A 191 -30.13 19.45 8.81
C ALA A 191 -30.46 20.21 7.51
N VAL A 192 -31.57 19.89 6.86
CA VAL A 192 -32.06 20.65 5.70
C VAL A 192 -32.45 22.07 6.09
N GLU A 193 -33.22 22.25 7.19
CA GLU A 193 -33.69 23.54 7.66
C GLU A 193 -32.53 24.51 7.94
N ILE A 194 -31.51 24.09 8.69
CA ILE A 194 -30.36 24.93 9.00
C ILE A 194 -29.50 25.26 7.79
N CYS A 195 -29.28 24.30 6.88
CA CYS A 195 -28.57 24.58 5.64
C CYS A 195 -29.31 25.57 4.74
N GLU A 196 -30.64 25.45 4.59
CA GLU A 196 -31.45 26.42 3.86
C GLU A 196 -31.42 27.82 4.52
N ALA A 197 -31.40 27.89 5.85
CA ALA A 197 -31.29 29.17 6.55
C ALA A 197 -29.92 29.85 6.31
N VAL A 198 -28.83 29.09 6.27
CA VAL A 198 -27.51 29.58 5.89
C VAL A 198 -27.50 30.04 4.43
N MET A 199 -28.04 29.24 3.52
CA MET A 199 -28.11 29.55 2.08
C MET A 199 -28.92 30.83 1.83
N ALA A 200 -29.95 31.09 2.60
CA ALA A 200 -30.74 32.34 2.51
C ALA A 200 -29.93 33.60 2.82
N VAL A 201 -28.79 33.47 3.52
CA VAL A 201 -27.86 34.58 3.80
C VAL A 201 -26.73 34.66 2.79
N ILE A 202 -26.19 33.52 2.41
CA ILE A 202 -25.08 33.43 1.45
C ILE A 202 -25.55 33.73 0.03
N GLU A 203 -26.81 33.38 -0.30
CA GLU A 203 -27.44 33.57 -1.61
C GLU A 203 -26.66 32.90 -2.77
N PRO A 204 -26.34 31.58 -2.64
CA PRO A 204 -25.58 30.88 -3.67
C PRO A 204 -26.33 30.79 -4.99
N THR A 205 -25.57 30.74 -6.09
CA THR A 205 -26.09 30.52 -7.44
C THR A 205 -25.40 29.32 -8.10
N PRO A 206 -25.90 28.79 -9.22
CA PRO A 206 -25.21 27.71 -9.94
C PRO A 206 -23.80 28.10 -10.39
N GLU A 207 -23.53 29.40 -10.62
CA GLU A 207 -22.21 29.92 -11.01
C GLU A 207 -21.27 30.11 -9.79
N GLN A 208 -21.86 30.39 -8.62
CA GLN A 208 -21.17 30.54 -7.34
C GLN A 208 -21.83 29.66 -6.26
N PRO A 209 -21.71 28.35 -6.37
CA PRO A 209 -22.35 27.42 -5.45
C PRO A 209 -21.70 27.46 -4.07
N ILE A 210 -22.53 27.24 -3.03
CA ILE A 210 -22.02 26.96 -1.69
C ILE A 210 -21.66 25.48 -1.56
N ILE A 211 -20.63 25.16 -0.79
CA ILE A 211 -20.34 23.80 -0.37
C ILE A 211 -21.15 23.51 0.90
N ILE A 212 -22.04 22.54 0.85
CA ILE A 212 -22.71 21.98 2.02
C ILE A 212 -22.04 20.65 2.34
N ASN A 213 -21.30 20.62 3.41
CA ASN A 213 -20.55 19.45 3.83
C ASN A 213 -21.32 18.71 4.94
N LEU A 214 -21.61 17.44 4.71
CA LEU A 214 -22.39 16.59 5.62
C LEU A 214 -21.48 15.60 6.34
N PRO A 215 -20.83 16.01 7.46
CA PRO A 215 -19.79 15.20 8.06
C PRO A 215 -20.39 14.01 8.83
N ASN A 216 -19.90 12.82 8.51
CA ASN A 216 -20.05 11.66 9.37
C ASN A 216 -19.05 11.77 10.53
N THR A 217 -19.20 12.79 11.35
CA THR A 217 -18.27 13.20 12.43
C THR A 217 -17.99 12.05 13.39
N VAL A 218 -19.01 11.26 13.69
CA VAL A 218 -18.89 9.92 14.28
C VAL A 218 -19.68 8.97 13.39
N GLU A 219 -19.08 7.90 13.00
CA GLU A 219 -19.71 6.88 12.14
C GLU A 219 -20.76 6.10 12.94
N MET A 220 -21.98 6.63 13.04
CA MET A 220 -23.04 6.11 13.91
C MET A 220 -23.79 4.91 13.30
N TYR A 221 -23.82 4.78 11.96
CA TYR A 221 -24.60 3.76 11.25
C TYR A 221 -23.86 3.26 10.01
N GLY A 222 -24.39 2.23 9.37
CA GLY A 222 -23.75 1.61 8.22
C GLY A 222 -23.73 2.46 6.95
N PRO A 223 -22.85 2.17 5.99
CA PRO A 223 -22.69 2.92 4.74
C PRO A 223 -23.97 3.07 3.93
N ASN A 224 -24.79 2.03 3.89
CA ASN A 224 -26.09 2.04 3.18
C ASN A 224 -27.07 3.05 3.77
N VAL A 225 -27.08 3.21 5.10
CA VAL A 225 -27.96 4.19 5.77
C VAL A 225 -27.44 5.60 5.51
N TYR A 226 -26.10 5.79 5.51
CA TYR A 226 -25.52 7.08 5.16
C TYR A 226 -25.88 7.49 3.73
N ALA A 227 -25.76 6.56 2.77
CA ALA A 227 -26.17 6.79 1.38
C ALA A 227 -27.67 7.15 1.25
N ASP A 228 -28.55 6.45 1.97
CA ASP A 228 -29.98 6.79 2.00
C ASP A 228 -30.22 8.21 2.50
N VAL A 229 -29.53 8.62 3.55
CA VAL A 229 -29.67 9.98 4.12
C VAL A 229 -29.12 11.03 3.16
N ILE A 230 -27.99 10.78 2.50
CA ILE A 230 -27.42 11.69 1.48
C ILE A 230 -28.35 11.84 0.27
N GLU A 231 -28.90 10.73 -0.25
CA GLU A 231 -29.84 10.79 -1.37
C GLU A 231 -31.11 11.56 -0.97
N TRP A 232 -31.66 11.27 0.23
CA TRP A 232 -32.81 11.97 0.75
C TRP A 232 -32.55 13.47 0.92
N PHE A 233 -31.41 13.85 1.49
CA PHE A 233 -31.00 15.24 1.67
C PHE A 233 -30.90 15.96 0.33
N GLY A 234 -30.21 15.39 -0.63
CA GLY A 234 -30.04 15.98 -1.96
C GLY A 234 -31.34 16.15 -2.74
N ARG A 235 -32.35 15.29 -2.48
CA ARG A 235 -33.70 15.41 -3.07
C ARG A 235 -34.58 16.44 -2.34
N THR A 236 -34.30 16.71 -1.07
CA THR A 236 -35.16 17.52 -0.21
C THR A 236 -34.74 18.98 -0.18
N ILE A 237 -33.42 19.24 -0.17
CA ILE A 237 -32.89 20.60 -0.07
C ILE A 237 -33.24 21.42 -1.32
N LYS A 238 -33.64 22.69 -1.10
CA LYS A 238 -33.93 23.61 -2.20
C LYS A 238 -32.66 24.07 -2.90
N HIS A 239 -32.80 24.47 -4.16
CA HIS A 239 -31.69 25.00 -4.96
C HIS A 239 -30.48 24.06 -5.00
N ARG A 240 -30.71 22.75 -5.19
CA ARG A 240 -29.66 21.73 -5.26
C ARG A 240 -28.57 22.03 -6.31
N ASP A 241 -28.93 22.71 -7.38
CA ASP A 241 -28.05 23.16 -8.47
C ASP A 241 -27.06 24.26 -8.04
N SER A 242 -27.36 24.96 -6.94
CA SER A 242 -26.48 25.97 -6.33
C SER A 242 -25.65 25.41 -5.15
N ILE A 243 -25.55 24.07 -5.02
CA ILE A 243 -24.87 23.38 -3.95
C ILE A 243 -23.84 22.41 -4.50
N ILE A 244 -22.63 22.44 -3.96
CA ILE A 244 -21.68 21.32 -4.02
C ILE A 244 -21.89 20.50 -2.74
N LEU A 245 -22.49 19.31 -2.89
CA LEU A 245 -22.74 18.42 -1.76
C LEU A 245 -21.47 17.66 -1.40
N SER A 246 -20.89 17.95 -0.27
CA SER A 246 -19.62 17.40 0.21
C SER A 246 -19.83 16.38 1.33
N LEU A 247 -18.92 15.44 1.40
CA LEU A 247 -18.84 14.39 2.41
C LEU A 247 -17.53 14.51 3.20
N HIS A 248 -17.62 14.26 4.51
CA HIS A 248 -16.46 14.20 5.40
C HIS A 248 -16.61 12.99 6.35
N PRO A 249 -16.38 11.75 5.88
CA PRO A 249 -16.55 10.58 6.73
C PRO A 249 -15.33 10.32 7.60
N HIS A 250 -15.59 10.02 8.90
CA HIS A 250 -14.64 9.36 9.78
C HIS A 250 -14.84 7.84 9.75
N ASN A 251 -13.86 7.08 10.30
CA ASN A 251 -13.74 5.64 10.14
C ASN A 251 -13.98 4.86 11.45
N ASP A 252 -14.88 5.36 12.32
CA ASP A 252 -15.12 4.78 13.65
C ASP A 252 -15.59 3.32 13.61
N ARG A 253 -16.26 2.91 12.53
CA ARG A 253 -16.73 1.53 12.32
C ARG A 253 -15.85 0.73 11.33
N GLY A 254 -14.80 1.36 10.78
CA GLY A 254 -13.97 0.77 9.73
C GLY A 254 -14.64 0.73 8.36
N THR A 255 -15.65 1.56 8.10
CA THR A 255 -16.43 1.54 6.85
C THR A 255 -16.46 2.89 6.11
N ALA A 256 -15.58 3.84 6.45
CA ALA A 256 -15.56 5.18 5.85
C ALA A 256 -15.41 5.17 4.32
N VAL A 257 -14.55 4.30 3.77
CA VAL A 257 -14.39 4.15 2.31
C VAL A 257 -15.71 3.74 1.67
N ALA A 258 -16.35 2.68 2.16
CA ALA A 258 -17.64 2.24 1.66
C ALA A 258 -18.74 3.29 1.84
N ALA A 259 -18.72 4.03 2.96
CA ALA A 259 -19.67 5.11 3.21
C ALA A 259 -19.51 6.24 2.17
N ALA A 260 -18.27 6.64 1.85
CA ALA A 260 -18.00 7.65 0.84
C ALA A 260 -18.42 7.18 -0.57
N GLU A 261 -18.03 5.95 -0.97
CA GLU A 261 -18.40 5.39 -2.28
C GLU A 261 -19.92 5.38 -2.47
N LEU A 262 -20.66 4.81 -1.52
CA LEU A 262 -22.12 4.73 -1.64
C LEU A 262 -22.79 6.10 -1.58
N ALA A 263 -22.25 7.04 -0.80
CA ALA A 263 -22.78 8.40 -0.72
C ALA A 263 -22.51 9.23 -1.99
N VAL A 264 -21.39 9.00 -2.70
CA VAL A 264 -21.17 9.59 -4.04
C VAL A 264 -22.15 9.01 -5.04
N LEU A 265 -22.39 7.69 -5.04
CA LEU A 265 -23.48 7.09 -5.84
C LEU A 265 -24.86 7.66 -5.47
N ALA A 266 -25.05 8.05 -4.21
CA ALA A 266 -26.27 8.70 -3.72
C ALA A 266 -26.41 10.17 -4.14
N GLY A 267 -25.39 10.75 -4.82
CA GLY A 267 -25.46 12.07 -5.42
C GLY A 267 -24.62 13.14 -4.73
N ALA A 268 -23.65 12.77 -3.91
CA ALA A 268 -22.64 13.72 -3.44
C ALA A 268 -21.66 14.06 -4.57
N ASP A 269 -21.16 15.31 -4.57
CA ASP A 269 -20.30 15.88 -5.61
C ASP A 269 -18.82 15.89 -5.20
N ARG A 270 -18.54 15.88 -3.90
CA ARG A 270 -17.22 16.15 -3.32
C ARG A 270 -16.96 15.26 -2.12
N VAL A 271 -15.70 14.88 -1.91
CA VAL A 271 -15.25 14.12 -0.74
C VAL A 271 -14.04 14.80 -0.10
N GLU A 272 -14.14 15.04 1.20
CA GLU A 272 -13.02 15.43 2.05
C GLU A 272 -12.42 14.21 2.74
N GLY A 273 -11.10 14.11 2.73
CA GLY A 273 -10.40 13.03 3.38
C GLY A 273 -8.91 13.29 3.49
N THR A 274 -8.18 12.28 3.92
CA THR A 274 -6.73 12.37 4.10
C THR A 274 -6.00 11.26 3.36
N LEU A 275 -4.73 11.48 3.07
CA LEU A 275 -3.85 10.43 2.59
C LEU A 275 -3.73 9.34 3.67
N PHE A 276 -3.99 8.10 3.26
CA PHE A 276 -3.92 6.90 4.12
C PHE A 276 -4.83 6.93 5.36
N GLY A 277 -5.84 7.79 5.38
CA GLY A 277 -6.88 7.79 6.40
C GLY A 277 -6.47 8.36 7.76
N ASN A 278 -5.42 9.19 7.83
CA ASN A 278 -5.01 9.84 9.08
C ASN A 278 -6.09 10.82 9.59
N GLY A 279 -6.29 10.93 10.90
CA GLY A 279 -7.23 11.87 11.51
C GLY A 279 -7.69 11.47 12.90
N GLU A 280 -8.67 12.21 13.41
CA GLU A 280 -9.24 12.03 14.73
C GLU A 280 -9.73 10.58 14.97
N ARG A 281 -9.53 10.08 16.18
CA ARG A 281 -9.95 8.75 16.67
C ARG A 281 -9.41 7.62 15.79
N THR A 282 -10.21 7.13 14.84
CA THR A 282 -9.86 6.04 13.89
C THR A 282 -9.46 6.57 12.52
N GLY A 283 -9.44 7.88 12.35
CA GLY A 283 -9.04 8.57 11.13
C GLY A 283 -10.20 9.04 10.26
N ASN A 284 -9.85 9.79 9.22
CA ASN A 284 -10.74 10.22 8.14
C ASN A 284 -10.89 9.11 7.09
N VAL A 285 -11.76 9.32 6.13
CA VAL A 285 -11.80 8.48 4.95
C VAL A 285 -10.46 8.55 4.21
N ASP A 286 -9.97 7.39 3.80
CA ASP A 286 -8.72 7.24 3.07
C ASP A 286 -8.92 7.56 1.57
N VAL A 287 -8.42 8.72 1.15
CA VAL A 287 -8.53 9.18 -0.25
C VAL A 287 -7.70 8.31 -1.19
N VAL A 288 -6.55 7.78 -0.74
CA VAL A 288 -5.73 6.88 -1.56
C VAL A 288 -6.52 5.63 -1.94
N THR A 289 -7.15 4.99 -0.96
CA THR A 289 -8.00 3.81 -1.23
C THR A 289 -9.18 4.15 -2.13
N LEU A 290 -9.88 5.27 -1.90
CA LEU A 290 -11.00 5.70 -2.75
C LEU A 290 -10.58 5.93 -4.21
N ALA A 291 -9.49 6.67 -4.42
CA ALA A 291 -8.97 6.96 -5.75
C ALA A 291 -8.53 5.68 -6.47
N MET A 292 -7.83 4.78 -5.78
CA MET A 292 -7.37 3.52 -6.35
C MET A 292 -8.52 2.54 -6.60
N ASN A 293 -9.61 2.60 -5.83
CA ASN A 293 -10.82 1.84 -6.11
C ASN A 293 -11.46 2.29 -7.45
N LEU A 294 -11.52 3.60 -7.72
CA LEU A 294 -11.97 4.13 -9.01
C LEU A 294 -11.03 3.67 -10.14
N PHE A 295 -9.72 3.83 -9.96
CA PHE A 295 -8.71 3.41 -10.92
C PHE A 295 -8.86 1.93 -11.29
N SER A 296 -9.04 1.04 -10.31
CA SER A 296 -9.22 -0.40 -10.54
C SER A 296 -10.51 -0.76 -11.30
N GLN A 297 -11.44 0.17 -11.43
CA GLN A 297 -12.67 0.05 -12.22
C GLN A 297 -12.60 0.77 -13.58
N GLY A 298 -11.42 1.28 -13.97
CA GLY A 298 -11.21 1.97 -15.24
C GLY A 298 -11.72 3.41 -15.24
N ILE A 299 -11.84 4.03 -14.07
CA ILE A 299 -12.26 5.43 -13.90
C ILE A 299 -11.04 6.24 -13.48
N ASP A 300 -10.77 7.32 -14.24
CA ASP A 300 -9.71 8.26 -13.89
C ASP A 300 -10.00 8.90 -12.53
N PRO A 301 -9.16 8.65 -11.50
CA PRO A 301 -9.36 9.23 -10.19
C PRO A 301 -9.07 10.73 -10.13
N ALA A 302 -8.52 11.33 -11.18
CA ALA A 302 -8.02 12.71 -11.22
C ALA A 302 -6.96 13.04 -10.12
N LEU A 303 -6.36 12.01 -9.55
CA LEU A 303 -5.24 12.07 -8.60
C LEU A 303 -4.15 11.11 -9.07
N ASP A 304 -2.88 11.53 -9.00
CA ASP A 304 -1.73 10.76 -9.45
C ASP A 304 -1.06 10.00 -8.29
N PHE A 305 -1.24 8.68 -8.29
CA PHE A 305 -0.57 7.73 -7.39
C PHE A 305 0.39 6.80 -8.15
N SER A 306 0.92 7.24 -9.30
CA SER A 306 1.89 6.46 -10.09
C SER A 306 3.22 6.18 -9.37
N ASP A 307 3.53 6.95 -8.31
CA ASP A 307 4.59 6.66 -7.32
C ASP A 307 3.99 6.72 -5.91
N ILE A 308 3.18 5.71 -5.58
CA ILE A 308 2.46 5.64 -4.29
C ILE A 308 3.42 5.60 -3.10
N ASP A 309 4.63 5.05 -3.28
CA ASP A 309 5.64 4.97 -2.22
C ASP A 309 6.28 6.32 -1.92
N LYS A 310 6.43 7.21 -2.92
CA LYS A 310 6.85 8.59 -2.68
C LYS A 310 5.82 9.33 -1.82
N VAL A 311 4.54 9.21 -2.16
CA VAL A 311 3.44 9.83 -1.41
C VAL A 311 3.39 9.28 0.01
N ARG A 312 3.48 7.95 0.18
CA ARG A 312 3.52 7.29 1.48
C ARG A 312 4.66 7.80 2.36
N ARG A 313 5.88 7.84 1.84
CA ARG A 313 7.05 8.32 2.60
C ARG A 313 6.88 9.77 3.08
N VAL A 314 6.28 10.64 2.27
CA VAL A 314 6.01 12.02 2.69
C VAL A 314 4.92 12.08 3.76
N ALA A 315 3.84 11.30 3.63
CA ALA A 315 2.80 11.22 4.64
C ALA A 315 3.35 10.70 5.98
N GLU A 316 4.14 9.61 5.96
CA GLU A 316 4.81 9.06 7.15
C GLU A 316 5.80 10.06 7.79
N TYR A 317 6.55 10.80 6.98
CA TYR A 317 7.43 11.86 7.46
C TYR A 317 6.65 13.00 8.12
N ALA A 318 5.57 13.44 7.49
CA ALA A 318 4.76 14.55 7.97
C ALA A 318 4.00 14.19 9.26
N THR A 319 3.39 13.01 9.31
CA THR A 319 2.57 12.55 10.43
C THR A 319 3.38 11.88 11.54
N ARG A 320 4.57 11.39 11.25
CA ARG A 320 5.39 10.50 12.11
C ARG A 320 4.66 9.20 12.47
N MET A 321 3.75 8.78 11.63
CA MET A 321 2.99 7.53 11.79
C MET A 321 3.20 6.63 10.58
N PRO A 322 3.52 5.34 10.78
CA PRO A 322 3.69 4.42 9.66
C PRO A 322 2.35 4.04 9.05
N VAL A 323 2.31 3.89 7.73
CA VAL A 323 1.18 3.31 7.02
C VAL A 323 1.16 1.80 7.29
N HIS A 324 -0.03 1.25 7.54
CA HIS A 324 -0.16 -0.16 7.89
C HIS A 324 0.36 -1.07 6.75
N PRO A 325 1.16 -2.13 7.04
CA PRO A 325 1.74 -2.99 6.01
C PRO A 325 0.72 -3.68 5.09
N ARG A 326 -0.54 -3.79 5.50
CA ARG A 326 -1.66 -4.30 4.69
C ARG A 326 -2.66 -3.21 4.30
N HIS A 327 -2.20 -1.95 4.25
CA HIS A 327 -3.02 -0.87 3.72
C HIS A 327 -3.36 -1.13 2.25
N PRO A 328 -4.62 -0.99 1.81
CA PRO A 328 -4.99 -1.22 0.41
C PRO A 328 -4.06 -0.45 -0.55
N TYR A 329 -3.59 -1.12 -1.59
CA TYR A 329 -2.67 -0.61 -2.64
C TYR A 329 -1.29 -0.11 -2.16
N ALA A 330 -1.16 0.42 -0.95
CA ALA A 330 0.04 1.11 -0.47
C ALA A 330 0.89 0.33 0.54
N GLY A 331 0.33 -0.67 1.21
CA GLY A 331 1.04 -1.46 2.22
C GLY A 331 2.15 -2.34 1.62
N ASP A 332 3.19 -2.62 2.39
CA ASP A 332 4.34 -3.41 1.92
C ASP A 332 3.96 -4.86 1.55
N LEU A 333 2.87 -5.38 2.11
CA LEU A 333 2.45 -6.78 1.93
C LEU A 333 1.31 -6.98 0.92
N VAL A 334 0.83 -5.91 0.27
CA VAL A 334 -0.39 -6.02 -0.56
C VAL A 334 -0.17 -6.69 -1.91
N TYR A 335 1.06 -6.68 -2.43
CA TYR A 335 1.44 -7.39 -3.66
C TYR A 335 2.25 -8.64 -3.38
N THR A 336 2.20 -9.17 -2.16
CA THR A 336 2.93 -10.34 -1.71
C THR A 336 2.03 -11.57 -1.69
N ALA A 337 2.48 -12.66 -2.29
CA ALA A 337 1.82 -13.95 -2.18
C ALA A 337 2.70 -14.92 -1.39
N PHE A 338 2.19 -15.44 -0.27
CA PHE A 338 2.89 -16.43 0.57
C PHE A 338 2.59 -17.87 0.17
N SER A 339 1.44 -18.13 -0.45
CA SER A 339 1.05 -19.46 -0.92
C SER A 339 1.70 -19.78 -2.26
N GLY A 340 2.37 -20.94 -2.37
CA GLY A 340 3.01 -21.38 -3.61
C GLY A 340 2.03 -21.55 -4.78
N SER A 341 0.78 -21.90 -4.52
CA SER A 341 -0.27 -21.96 -5.55
C SER A 341 -0.65 -20.58 -6.09
N HIS A 342 -0.67 -19.54 -5.22
CA HIS A 342 -0.92 -18.16 -5.64
C HIS A 342 0.25 -17.62 -6.47
N GLN A 343 1.49 -17.87 -6.03
CA GLN A 343 2.70 -17.46 -6.76
C GLN A 343 2.75 -18.08 -8.16
N ASP A 344 2.47 -19.38 -8.29
CA ASP A 344 2.40 -20.07 -9.59
C ASP A 344 1.31 -19.49 -10.49
N ALA A 345 0.13 -19.17 -9.92
CA ALA A 345 -0.96 -18.57 -10.68
C ALA A 345 -0.62 -17.14 -11.16
N ILE A 346 0.03 -16.33 -10.32
CA ILE A 346 0.47 -14.98 -10.68
C ILE A 346 1.54 -15.05 -11.79
N LYS A 347 2.56 -15.91 -11.64
CA LYS A 347 3.58 -16.13 -12.68
C LYS A 347 2.95 -16.52 -14.03
N LYS A 348 1.99 -17.43 -14.02
CA LYS A 348 1.25 -17.84 -15.23
C LYS A 348 0.39 -16.71 -15.79
N GLY A 349 -0.23 -15.89 -14.91
CA GLY A 349 -0.99 -14.72 -15.30
C GLY A 349 -0.13 -13.70 -16.04
N PHE A 350 1.02 -13.32 -15.50
CA PHE A 350 1.97 -12.43 -16.17
C PHE A 350 2.47 -12.99 -17.52
N ALA A 351 2.77 -14.29 -17.58
CA ALA A 351 3.19 -14.92 -18.82
C ALA A 351 2.08 -14.95 -19.88
N ALA A 352 0.82 -15.08 -19.46
CA ALA A 352 -0.34 -15.13 -20.37
C ALA A 352 -0.74 -13.75 -20.89
N ILE A 353 -0.65 -12.71 -20.05
CA ILE A 353 -1.07 -11.35 -20.42
C ILE A 353 -0.08 -10.69 -21.38
N GLY A 354 1.22 -11.04 -21.32
CA GLY A 354 2.27 -10.49 -22.17
C GLY A 354 2.58 -9.02 -21.86
N THR A 355 3.18 -8.32 -22.83
CA THR A 355 3.55 -6.90 -22.70
C THR A 355 2.51 -5.92 -23.25
N GLU A 356 1.58 -6.41 -24.08
CA GLU A 356 0.47 -5.62 -24.65
C GLU A 356 -0.84 -6.32 -24.30
N TYR A 357 -1.53 -5.84 -23.27
CA TYR A 357 -2.81 -6.37 -22.83
C TYR A 357 -3.93 -5.33 -22.97
N GLY A 358 -5.12 -5.81 -23.33
CA GLY A 358 -6.31 -4.94 -23.43
C GLY A 358 -6.94 -4.60 -22.10
N HIS A 359 -7.00 -5.59 -21.19
CA HIS A 359 -7.49 -5.44 -19.82
C HIS A 359 -6.61 -6.23 -18.87
N TRP A 360 -6.51 -5.75 -17.61
CA TRP A 360 -5.74 -6.41 -16.59
C TRP A 360 -6.43 -7.68 -16.10
N GLU A 361 -5.77 -8.85 -16.23
CA GLU A 361 -6.34 -10.16 -15.88
C GLU A 361 -5.29 -11.07 -15.22
N VAL A 362 -4.54 -10.56 -14.24
CA VAL A 362 -3.61 -11.39 -13.47
C VAL A 362 -4.27 -11.88 -12.18
N PRO A 363 -4.29 -13.21 -11.92
CA PRO A 363 -4.89 -13.75 -10.70
C PRO A 363 -4.30 -13.12 -9.43
N TYR A 364 -5.15 -12.85 -8.43
CA TYR A 364 -4.79 -12.31 -7.12
C TYR A 364 -4.25 -10.87 -7.10
N LEU A 365 -4.07 -10.22 -8.24
CA LEU A 365 -3.63 -8.83 -8.32
C LEU A 365 -4.77 -7.97 -8.88
N PRO A 366 -5.37 -7.08 -8.06
CA PRO A 366 -6.49 -6.25 -8.51
C PRO A 366 -6.08 -5.19 -9.54
N ILE A 367 -4.81 -4.81 -9.57
CA ILE A 367 -4.20 -3.88 -10.52
C ILE A 367 -2.79 -4.37 -10.88
N ASP A 368 -2.22 -3.81 -11.95
CA ASP A 368 -0.79 -3.94 -12.21
C ASP A 368 0.00 -3.09 -11.19
N PRO A 369 0.87 -3.69 -10.35
CA PRO A 369 1.68 -2.95 -9.39
C PRO A 369 2.55 -1.87 -10.04
N SER A 370 2.97 -2.05 -11.29
CA SER A 370 3.81 -1.08 -12.02
C SER A 370 3.11 0.26 -12.23
N HIS A 371 1.79 0.30 -12.28
CA HIS A 371 1.00 1.52 -12.39
C HIS A 371 1.06 2.41 -11.13
N THR A 372 1.56 1.86 -10.02
CA THR A 372 1.79 2.60 -8.77
C THR A 372 3.27 2.75 -8.43
N GLY A 373 4.16 2.52 -9.43
CA GLY A 373 5.63 2.60 -9.26
C GLY A 373 6.21 1.40 -8.51
N ARG A 374 5.44 0.33 -8.32
CA ARG A 374 5.86 -0.90 -7.63
C ARG A 374 6.09 -2.04 -8.60
N THR A 375 6.82 -3.04 -8.14
CA THR A 375 6.99 -4.30 -8.86
C THR A 375 6.46 -5.44 -8.03
N TYR A 376 5.90 -6.45 -8.67
CA TYR A 376 5.52 -7.68 -7.98
C TYR A 376 6.74 -8.36 -7.32
N GLN A 377 7.92 -8.19 -7.90
CA GLN A 377 9.19 -8.78 -7.44
C GLN A 377 9.70 -8.18 -6.12
N ALA A 378 9.25 -7.00 -5.72
CA ALA A 378 9.80 -6.31 -4.56
C ALA A 378 9.54 -7.04 -3.23
N ILE A 379 8.64 -8.05 -3.18
CA ILE A 379 8.24 -8.65 -1.89
C ILE A 379 7.81 -10.11 -2.06
N ILE A 380 8.67 -10.98 -2.61
CA ILE A 380 8.48 -12.42 -2.41
C ILE A 380 9.17 -12.78 -1.10
N GLN A 381 8.41 -12.80 -0.04
CA GLN A 381 8.85 -13.32 1.25
C GLN A 381 8.52 -14.80 1.32
N VAL A 382 9.51 -15.63 1.54
CA VAL A 382 9.33 -17.06 1.78
C VAL A 382 9.28 -17.30 3.29
N ASN A 383 8.20 -17.89 3.76
CA ASN A 383 8.06 -18.35 5.14
C ASN A 383 7.85 -19.87 5.17
N SER A 384 7.72 -20.45 6.36
CA SER A 384 7.49 -21.90 6.55
C SER A 384 6.25 -22.46 5.81
N GLN A 385 5.33 -21.58 5.35
CA GLN A 385 4.13 -21.94 4.59
C GLN A 385 4.33 -21.82 3.06
N SER A 386 5.44 -21.26 2.61
CA SER A 386 5.68 -20.89 1.21
C SER A 386 6.22 -22.05 0.40
N GLY A 387 5.95 -23.18 0.46
CA GLY A 387 6.37 -24.37 -0.32
C GLY A 387 7.41 -24.16 -1.45
N LYS A 388 7.80 -25.23 -2.11
CA LYS A 388 8.86 -25.26 -3.14
C LYS A 388 8.73 -24.25 -4.30
N GLY A 389 7.51 -23.82 -4.62
CA GLY A 389 7.26 -22.86 -5.71
C GLY A 389 7.78 -21.46 -5.40
N GLY A 390 7.70 -21.01 -4.15
CA GLY A 390 8.21 -19.72 -3.74
C GLY A 390 9.74 -19.65 -3.75
N VAL A 391 10.38 -20.69 -3.22
CA VAL A 391 11.84 -20.81 -3.22
C VAL A 391 12.40 -20.83 -4.66
N ALA A 392 11.82 -21.66 -5.52
CA ALA A 392 12.25 -21.76 -6.92
C ALA A 392 12.08 -20.42 -7.67
N TYR A 393 11.00 -19.69 -7.41
CA TYR A 393 10.76 -18.41 -8.05
C TYR A 393 11.80 -17.35 -7.63
N VAL A 394 12.14 -17.26 -6.34
CA VAL A 394 13.18 -16.32 -5.88
C VAL A 394 14.53 -16.63 -6.49
N MET A 395 14.92 -17.91 -6.54
CA MET A 395 16.20 -18.33 -7.11
C MET A 395 16.27 -18.04 -8.62
N ASP A 396 15.16 -18.20 -9.34
CA ASP A 396 15.07 -17.89 -10.78
C ASP A 396 15.15 -16.36 -11.02
N THR A 397 14.32 -15.57 -10.31
CA THR A 397 14.18 -14.14 -10.60
C THR A 397 15.32 -13.27 -10.07
N GLU A 398 15.85 -13.57 -8.88
CA GLU A 398 16.89 -12.76 -8.24
C GLU A 398 18.30 -13.22 -8.59
N HIS A 399 18.48 -14.52 -8.89
CA HIS A 399 19.80 -15.12 -9.11
C HIS A 399 19.94 -15.80 -10.47
N GLY A 400 18.89 -15.85 -11.29
CA GLY A 400 18.91 -16.47 -12.61
C GLY A 400 19.05 -17.99 -12.58
N LEU A 401 18.70 -18.66 -11.45
CA LEU A 401 18.88 -20.09 -11.25
C LEU A 401 17.60 -20.86 -11.55
N ASP A 402 17.50 -21.47 -12.72
CA ASP A 402 16.43 -22.42 -13.05
C ASP A 402 16.73 -23.79 -12.43
N LEU A 403 16.37 -23.93 -11.15
CA LEU A 403 16.68 -25.14 -10.38
C LEU A 403 15.89 -26.35 -10.92
N PRO A 404 16.54 -27.52 -11.13
CA PRO A 404 15.85 -28.77 -11.41
C PRO A 404 14.79 -29.10 -10.37
N ARG A 405 13.64 -29.66 -10.79
CA ARG A 405 12.48 -29.88 -9.91
C ARG A 405 12.79 -30.63 -8.61
N ARG A 406 13.69 -31.62 -8.66
CA ARG A 406 14.08 -32.39 -7.46
C ARG A 406 14.97 -31.56 -6.53
N LEU A 407 15.87 -30.74 -7.09
CA LEU A 407 16.67 -29.77 -6.33
C LEU A 407 15.77 -28.71 -5.67
N GLN A 408 14.72 -28.22 -6.36
CA GLN A 408 13.74 -27.32 -5.75
C GLN A 408 13.11 -27.92 -4.48
N ILE A 409 12.82 -29.23 -4.50
CA ILE A 409 12.24 -29.94 -3.34
C ILE A 409 13.27 -30.06 -2.21
N GLU A 410 14.51 -30.40 -2.53
CA GLU A 410 15.58 -30.53 -1.54
C GLU A 410 15.91 -29.17 -0.92
N PHE A 411 16.12 -28.14 -1.73
CA PHE A 411 16.47 -26.81 -1.25
C PHE A 411 15.32 -26.16 -0.45
N SER A 412 14.07 -26.37 -0.84
CA SER A 412 12.91 -25.90 -0.07
C SER A 412 12.90 -26.45 1.36
N LYS A 413 13.35 -27.69 1.59
CA LYS A 413 13.46 -28.28 2.93
C LYS A 413 14.54 -27.58 3.76
N GLN A 414 15.66 -27.19 3.13
CA GLN A 414 16.74 -26.46 3.82
C GLN A 414 16.24 -25.07 4.25
N VAL A 415 15.60 -24.35 3.34
CA VAL A 415 15.00 -23.05 3.63
C VAL A 415 13.91 -23.15 4.71
N GLN A 416 13.08 -24.21 4.65
CA GLN A 416 12.04 -24.44 5.65
C GLN A 416 12.65 -24.69 7.04
N ALA A 417 13.70 -25.49 7.13
CA ALA A 417 14.38 -25.74 8.41
C ALA A 417 14.91 -24.45 9.05
N VAL A 418 15.51 -23.55 8.25
CA VAL A 418 15.99 -22.25 8.74
C VAL A 418 14.84 -21.34 9.19
N THR A 419 13.73 -21.31 8.45
CA THR A 419 12.57 -20.47 8.79
C THR A 419 11.77 -21.02 9.99
N GLU A 420 11.75 -22.32 10.20
CA GLU A 420 11.14 -22.94 11.38
C GLU A 420 11.96 -22.67 12.65
N ASP A 421 13.29 -22.73 12.56
CA ASP A 421 14.19 -22.47 13.69
C ASP A 421 14.19 -20.99 14.09
N SER A 422 14.20 -20.07 13.11
CA SER A 422 14.21 -18.63 13.37
C SER A 422 12.82 -18.06 13.68
N GLY A 423 11.74 -18.72 13.27
CA GLY A 423 10.36 -18.23 13.37
C GLY A 423 10.08 -16.98 12.52
N THR A 424 11.00 -16.61 11.61
CA THR A 424 10.94 -15.39 10.79
C THR A 424 10.78 -15.72 9.32
N VAL A 425 10.51 -14.68 8.53
CA VAL A 425 10.48 -14.73 7.07
C VAL A 425 11.91 -14.61 6.57
N ILE A 426 12.30 -15.42 5.57
CA ILE A 426 13.61 -15.35 4.94
C ILE A 426 13.57 -14.41 3.72
N GLN A 427 14.52 -13.51 3.62
CA GLN A 427 14.68 -12.60 2.49
C GLN A 427 15.49 -13.25 1.36
N ALA A 428 15.41 -12.70 0.13
CA ALA A 428 16.14 -13.24 -1.03
C ALA A 428 17.65 -13.37 -0.79
N GLY A 429 18.28 -12.37 -0.14
CA GLY A 429 19.70 -12.41 0.22
C GLY A 429 20.04 -13.53 1.21
N GLU A 430 19.24 -13.69 2.25
CA GLU A 430 19.41 -14.77 3.24
C GLU A 430 19.18 -16.15 2.60
N MET A 431 18.27 -16.26 1.65
CA MET A 431 18.04 -17.49 0.88
C MET A 431 19.24 -17.83 0.00
N TRP A 432 19.87 -16.83 -0.60
CA TRP A 432 21.12 -16.98 -1.33
C TRP A 432 22.25 -17.47 -0.42
N ASP A 433 22.35 -16.94 0.80
CA ASP A 433 23.33 -17.38 1.78
C ASP A 433 23.16 -18.85 2.15
N VAL A 434 21.91 -19.29 2.38
CA VAL A 434 21.59 -20.71 2.63
C VAL A 434 21.94 -21.56 1.41
N PHE A 435 21.63 -21.11 0.20
CA PHE A 435 21.98 -21.83 -1.03
C PHE A 435 23.49 -21.96 -1.19
N SER A 436 24.20 -20.85 -1.04
CA SER A 436 25.66 -20.78 -1.18
C SER A 436 26.37 -21.66 -0.14
N GLN A 437 25.93 -21.61 1.12
CA GLN A 437 26.46 -22.49 2.17
C GLN A 437 26.20 -23.96 1.90
N THR A 438 25.01 -24.29 1.37
CA THR A 438 24.62 -25.69 1.15
C THR A 438 25.30 -26.30 -0.07
N TYR A 439 25.45 -25.56 -1.17
CA TYR A 439 25.85 -26.13 -2.46
C TYR A 439 27.14 -25.59 -3.04
N LEU A 440 27.55 -24.36 -2.64
CA LEU A 440 28.73 -23.69 -3.20
C LEU A 440 29.88 -23.55 -2.20
N SER A 441 29.70 -24.00 -0.96
CA SER A 441 30.73 -23.91 0.07
C SER A 441 31.83 -24.95 -0.12
N ASP A 442 33.09 -24.50 0.01
CA ASP A 442 34.29 -25.32 -0.03
C ASP A 442 34.72 -25.84 1.36
N GLU A 443 33.89 -25.59 2.40
CA GLU A 443 34.27 -25.90 3.80
C GLU A 443 34.38 -27.40 4.08
N ALA A 444 33.83 -28.26 3.24
CA ALA A 444 33.84 -29.72 3.41
C ALA A 444 35.08 -30.42 2.84
N GLY A 445 36.13 -29.70 2.56
CA GLY A 445 37.46 -30.30 2.40
C GLY A 445 37.94 -30.53 0.95
N VAL A 446 37.09 -30.48 -0.08
CA VAL A 446 37.55 -30.68 -1.48
C VAL A 446 37.18 -29.46 -2.33
N ARG A 447 38.18 -28.84 -2.97
CA ARG A 447 37.99 -27.72 -3.89
C ARG A 447 38.71 -27.98 -5.22
N LEU A 448 38.02 -27.74 -6.32
CA LEU A 448 38.61 -27.77 -7.66
C LEU A 448 39.45 -26.51 -7.90
N ILE A 449 40.75 -26.67 -8.20
CA ILE A 449 41.66 -25.57 -8.51
C ILE A 449 41.79 -25.39 -10.03
N GLY A 450 41.78 -26.48 -10.75
CA GLY A 450 41.87 -26.48 -12.20
C GLY A 450 41.71 -27.88 -12.78
N SER A 451 41.42 -27.94 -14.06
CA SER A 451 41.24 -29.22 -14.75
C SER A 451 41.85 -29.19 -16.14
N GLU A 452 42.35 -30.33 -16.60
CA GLU A 452 42.74 -30.59 -17.97
C GLU A 452 41.92 -31.78 -18.50
N VAL A 453 41.21 -31.56 -19.59
CA VAL A 453 40.32 -32.55 -20.18
C VAL A 453 40.83 -32.90 -21.58
N THR A 454 41.16 -34.19 -21.79
CA THR A 454 41.63 -34.68 -23.06
C THR A 454 40.66 -35.74 -23.57
N THR A 455 40.10 -35.55 -24.78
CA THR A 455 39.20 -36.51 -25.41
C THR A 455 39.91 -37.20 -26.58
N GLY A 456 40.06 -38.50 -26.47
CA GLY A 456 40.67 -39.35 -27.47
C GLY A 456 39.74 -40.49 -27.88
N GLY A 457 39.14 -40.43 -29.08
CA GLY A 457 38.20 -41.45 -29.57
C GLY A 457 36.90 -41.48 -28.75
N ARG A 458 36.64 -42.60 -28.06
CA ARG A 458 35.42 -42.78 -27.22
C ARG A 458 35.67 -42.60 -25.73
N ARG A 459 36.85 -42.18 -25.32
CA ARG A 459 37.20 -41.99 -23.91
C ARG A 459 37.66 -40.56 -23.66
N THR A 460 37.28 -40.05 -22.50
CA THR A 460 37.70 -38.76 -21.98
C THR A 460 38.54 -39.01 -20.73
N THR A 461 39.71 -38.39 -20.66
CA THR A 461 40.58 -38.36 -19.49
C THR A 461 40.46 -36.99 -18.85
N VAL A 462 40.22 -36.93 -17.56
CA VAL A 462 40.26 -35.73 -16.74
C VAL A 462 41.42 -35.80 -15.77
N THR A 463 42.30 -34.80 -15.80
CA THR A 463 43.30 -34.56 -14.77
C THR A 463 42.86 -33.34 -13.97
N ALA A 464 42.41 -33.53 -12.74
CA ALA A 464 41.94 -32.47 -11.89
C ALA A 464 42.93 -32.14 -10.76
N GLN A 465 43.20 -30.87 -10.58
CA GLN A 465 43.95 -30.35 -9.46
C GLN A 465 42.95 -29.97 -8.36
N LEU A 466 43.01 -30.69 -7.24
CA LEU A 466 42.12 -30.50 -6.10
C LEU A 466 42.90 -29.99 -4.91
N LEU A 467 42.27 -29.20 -4.07
CA LEU A 467 42.71 -28.95 -2.70
C LEU A 467 41.86 -29.82 -1.79
N VAL A 468 42.49 -30.74 -1.07
CA VAL A 468 41.82 -31.66 -0.14
C VAL A 468 42.35 -31.39 1.26
N ASP A 469 41.47 -30.92 2.14
CA ASP A 469 41.84 -30.49 3.51
C ASP A 469 43.01 -29.47 3.56
N GLY A 470 43.08 -28.60 2.55
CA GLY A 470 44.11 -27.57 2.40
C GLY A 470 45.39 -28.07 1.69
N GLU A 471 45.51 -29.36 1.35
CA GLU A 471 46.66 -29.92 0.68
C GLU A 471 46.38 -30.17 -0.83
N PRO A 472 47.28 -29.73 -1.73
CA PRO A 472 47.08 -29.93 -3.18
C PRO A 472 47.22 -31.40 -3.56
N ARG A 473 46.25 -31.91 -4.33
CA ARG A 473 46.25 -33.25 -4.92
C ARG A 473 45.93 -33.20 -6.39
N THR A 474 46.59 -34.02 -7.19
CA THR A 474 46.24 -34.23 -8.59
C THR A 474 45.60 -35.60 -8.71
N VAL A 475 44.38 -35.65 -9.21
CA VAL A 475 43.63 -36.89 -9.45
C VAL A 475 43.40 -37.07 -10.96
N MET A 476 43.38 -38.31 -11.42
CA MET A 476 43.17 -38.62 -12.82
C MET A 476 42.13 -39.74 -12.98
N GLY A 477 41.21 -39.55 -13.91
CA GLY A 477 40.22 -40.56 -14.23
C GLY A 477 39.90 -40.63 -15.72
N GLU A 478 39.38 -41.77 -16.12
CA GLU A 478 38.88 -42.00 -17.47
C GLU A 478 37.41 -42.38 -17.45
N GLY A 479 36.66 -41.86 -18.44
CA GLY A 479 35.22 -42.12 -18.52
C GLY A 479 34.65 -41.85 -19.91
N ASN A 480 33.34 -41.97 -20.06
CA ASN A 480 32.61 -41.67 -21.29
C ASN A 480 32.54 -40.17 -21.60
N GLY A 481 32.73 -39.34 -20.57
CA GLY A 481 32.76 -37.89 -20.63
C GLY A 481 33.45 -37.28 -19.40
N PRO A 482 33.62 -35.95 -19.32
CA PRO A 482 34.34 -35.28 -18.25
C PRO A 482 33.76 -35.56 -16.85
N ILE A 483 32.45 -35.57 -16.71
CA ILE A 483 31.72 -35.83 -15.45
C ILE A 483 32.01 -37.26 -14.97
N ASP A 484 31.84 -38.27 -15.84
CA ASP A 484 32.08 -39.68 -15.51
C ASP A 484 33.58 -39.96 -15.18
N ALA A 485 34.49 -39.30 -15.91
CA ALA A 485 35.91 -39.40 -15.66
C ALA A 485 36.29 -38.80 -14.27
N LEU A 486 35.74 -37.66 -13.90
CA LEU A 486 36.01 -37.05 -12.58
C LEU A 486 35.39 -37.87 -11.44
N VAL A 487 34.15 -38.37 -11.57
CA VAL A 487 33.53 -39.27 -10.59
C VAL A 487 34.41 -40.51 -10.36
N GLY A 488 34.95 -41.10 -11.44
CA GLY A 488 35.90 -42.22 -11.37
C GLY A 488 37.17 -41.86 -10.61
N ALA A 489 37.74 -40.68 -10.87
CA ALA A 489 38.91 -40.17 -10.14
C ALA A 489 38.63 -39.97 -8.63
N LEU A 490 37.52 -39.32 -8.28
CA LEU A 490 37.12 -39.08 -6.88
C LEU A 490 36.86 -40.39 -6.13
N ARG A 491 36.30 -41.39 -6.81
CA ARG A 491 36.10 -42.73 -6.24
C ARG A 491 37.43 -43.43 -5.95
N SER A 492 38.37 -43.40 -6.89
CA SER A 492 39.64 -44.09 -6.73
C SER A 492 40.59 -43.44 -5.76
N ASP A 493 40.69 -42.09 -5.74
CA ASP A 493 41.69 -41.34 -4.97
C ASP A 493 41.17 -40.84 -3.63
N LEU A 494 39.90 -40.55 -3.50
CA LEU A 494 39.26 -40.03 -2.27
C LEU A 494 38.29 -41.00 -1.63
N GLY A 495 38.00 -42.14 -2.27
CA GLY A 495 37.05 -43.12 -1.76
C GLY A 495 35.61 -42.63 -1.72
N VAL A 496 35.27 -41.57 -2.46
CA VAL A 496 33.89 -41.01 -2.53
C VAL A 496 33.14 -41.75 -3.61
N ASP A 497 32.18 -42.59 -3.21
CA ASP A 497 31.43 -43.44 -4.12
C ASP A 497 30.00 -42.95 -4.30
N PHE A 498 29.65 -42.53 -5.51
CA PHE A 498 28.29 -42.15 -5.93
C PHE A 498 28.14 -42.32 -7.44
N GLU A 499 26.90 -42.38 -7.91
CA GLU A 499 26.54 -42.36 -9.33
C GLU A 499 25.80 -41.06 -9.64
N VAL A 500 26.03 -40.48 -10.80
CA VAL A 500 25.28 -39.34 -11.31
C VAL A 500 23.98 -39.85 -11.92
N LYS A 501 22.85 -39.40 -11.38
CA LYS A 501 21.48 -39.79 -11.83
C LYS A 501 20.87 -38.79 -12.79
N ASP A 502 21.15 -37.49 -12.57
CA ASP A 502 20.64 -36.41 -13.40
C ASP A 502 21.68 -35.30 -13.53
N TYR A 503 21.63 -34.59 -14.64
CA TYR A 503 22.52 -33.48 -14.93
C TYR A 503 21.81 -32.46 -15.79
N SER A 504 21.94 -31.19 -15.41
CA SER A 504 21.47 -30.05 -16.21
C SER A 504 22.39 -28.85 -16.05
N GLU A 505 22.41 -27.98 -17.05
CA GLU A 505 23.19 -26.76 -17.07
C GLU A 505 22.46 -25.65 -17.81
N HIS A 506 22.73 -24.41 -17.49
CA HIS A 506 22.29 -23.25 -18.27
C HIS A 506 23.19 -22.04 -18.05
N ALA A 507 23.09 -21.05 -18.94
CA ALA A 507 23.79 -19.79 -18.81
C ALA A 507 23.01 -18.85 -17.86
N LEU A 508 23.72 -18.18 -16.94
CA LEU A 508 23.13 -17.20 -16.01
C LEU A 508 22.87 -15.84 -16.67
N THR A 509 23.67 -15.50 -17.69
CA THR A 509 23.55 -14.23 -18.41
C THR A 509 23.71 -14.46 -19.91
N ALA A 510 23.26 -13.52 -20.73
CA ALA A 510 23.44 -13.58 -22.18
C ALA A 510 24.81 -13.02 -22.62
N GLY A 511 25.44 -13.60 -23.65
CA GLY A 511 26.66 -13.09 -24.28
C GLY A 511 27.89 -13.97 -24.06
N SER A 512 29.00 -13.63 -24.72
CA SER A 512 30.24 -14.43 -24.73
C SER A 512 31.04 -14.44 -23.41
N GLY A 513 30.64 -13.62 -22.45
CA GLY A 513 31.19 -13.59 -21.09
C GLY A 513 30.20 -14.09 -20.02
N ALA A 514 29.19 -14.85 -20.44
CA ALA A 514 28.18 -15.39 -19.54
C ALA A 514 28.78 -16.42 -18.59
N SER A 515 28.41 -16.38 -17.32
CA SER A 515 28.66 -17.47 -16.39
C SER A 515 27.63 -18.57 -16.60
N ALA A 516 28.06 -19.81 -16.40
CA ALA A 516 27.21 -21.00 -16.44
C ALA A 516 26.99 -21.55 -15.03
N VAL A 517 25.87 -22.21 -14.84
CA VAL A 517 25.58 -23.04 -13.68
C VAL A 517 25.28 -24.46 -14.12
N ALA A 518 25.80 -25.41 -13.37
CA ALA A 518 25.55 -26.83 -13.55
C ALA A 518 25.02 -27.48 -12.28
N TYR A 519 24.14 -28.45 -12.43
CA TYR A 519 23.47 -29.18 -11.36
C TYR A 519 23.70 -30.67 -11.57
N VAL A 520 24.10 -31.38 -10.54
CA VAL A 520 24.34 -32.82 -10.53
C VAL A 520 23.52 -33.48 -9.44
N GLU A 521 22.61 -34.39 -9.79
CA GLU A 521 21.97 -35.29 -8.82
C GLU A 521 22.85 -36.52 -8.63
N ALA A 522 23.29 -36.77 -7.44
CA ALA A 522 24.13 -37.90 -7.05
C ALA A 522 23.32 -38.91 -6.21
N GLU A 523 23.60 -40.20 -6.39
CA GLU A 523 23.05 -41.31 -5.59
C GLU A 523 24.19 -42.12 -4.99
N GLY A 524 24.14 -42.31 -3.68
CA GLY A 524 25.07 -43.13 -2.95
C GLY A 524 24.77 -44.62 -3.04
N PRO A 525 25.72 -45.51 -2.62
CA PRO A 525 25.51 -46.96 -2.61
C PRO A 525 24.36 -47.45 -1.74
N ASP A 526 23.91 -46.60 -0.79
CA ASP A 526 22.78 -46.85 0.13
C ASP A 526 21.44 -46.40 -0.46
N GLY A 527 21.42 -45.83 -1.69
CA GLY A 527 20.25 -45.27 -2.33
C GLY A 527 19.86 -43.85 -1.85
N SER A 528 20.65 -43.21 -1.00
CA SER A 528 20.48 -41.81 -0.67
C SER A 528 20.78 -40.90 -1.86
N THR A 529 20.02 -39.83 -2.04
CA THR A 529 20.21 -38.88 -3.15
C THR A 529 20.48 -37.47 -2.61
N TRP A 530 21.34 -36.72 -3.28
CA TRP A 530 21.64 -35.32 -2.99
C TRP A 530 22.10 -34.58 -4.25
N TRP A 531 22.16 -33.26 -4.18
CA TRP A 531 22.54 -32.42 -5.30
C TRP A 531 23.89 -31.72 -5.06
N GLY A 532 24.67 -31.54 -6.10
CA GLY A 532 25.82 -30.64 -6.16
C GLY A 532 25.57 -29.57 -7.22
N VAL A 533 26.08 -28.35 -6.96
CA VAL A 533 25.99 -27.21 -7.85
C VAL A 533 27.38 -26.63 -8.11
N GLY A 534 27.63 -26.22 -9.34
CA GLY A 534 28.86 -25.53 -9.72
C GLY A 534 28.56 -24.33 -10.59
N MET A 535 29.28 -23.24 -10.38
CA MET A 535 29.12 -21.99 -11.12
C MET A 535 30.50 -21.52 -11.61
N ASP A 536 30.64 -21.27 -12.89
CA ASP A 536 31.88 -20.77 -13.50
C ASP A 536 31.60 -20.04 -14.82
N SER A 537 32.57 -19.29 -15.32
CA SER A 537 32.55 -18.73 -16.68
C SER A 537 32.74 -19.79 -17.78
N SER A 538 33.25 -20.97 -17.44
CA SER A 538 33.39 -22.14 -18.27
C SER A 538 32.30 -23.15 -17.92
N ILE A 539 31.49 -23.55 -18.89
CA ILE A 539 30.51 -24.65 -18.74
C ILE A 539 31.15 -25.93 -18.20
N LEU A 540 32.35 -26.26 -18.69
CA LEU A 540 33.06 -27.41 -18.25
C LEU A 540 33.47 -27.33 -16.77
N ASP A 541 34.03 -26.18 -16.35
CA ASP A 541 34.46 -26.01 -14.97
C ASP A 541 33.27 -25.92 -14.03
N ALA A 542 32.13 -25.30 -14.45
CA ALA A 542 30.88 -25.36 -13.73
C ALA A 542 30.39 -26.81 -13.52
N SER A 543 30.44 -27.63 -14.55
CA SER A 543 30.05 -29.06 -14.50
C SER A 543 30.94 -29.87 -13.56
N LEU A 544 32.25 -29.71 -13.67
CA LEU A 544 33.19 -30.37 -12.76
C LEU A 544 33.10 -29.85 -11.32
N GLY A 545 32.84 -28.56 -11.15
CA GLY A 545 32.54 -27.94 -9.85
C GLY A 545 31.31 -28.56 -9.21
N ALA A 546 30.22 -28.79 -9.98
CA ALA A 546 29.02 -29.47 -9.51
C ALA A 546 29.29 -30.89 -9.01
N VAL A 547 30.16 -31.65 -9.69
CA VAL A 547 30.61 -33.00 -9.25
C VAL A 547 31.38 -32.92 -7.95
N VAL A 548 32.28 -31.95 -7.79
CA VAL A 548 33.04 -31.73 -6.54
C VAL A 548 32.11 -31.30 -5.40
N SER A 549 31.15 -30.41 -5.65
CA SER A 549 30.12 -30.04 -4.70
C SER A 549 29.31 -31.27 -4.23
N ALA A 550 28.90 -32.15 -5.14
CA ALA A 550 28.22 -33.41 -4.77
C ALA A 550 29.12 -34.31 -3.92
N ALA A 551 30.44 -34.41 -4.25
CA ALA A 551 31.39 -35.17 -3.46
C ALA A 551 31.58 -34.61 -2.04
N ASN A 552 31.64 -33.29 -1.88
CA ASN A 552 31.70 -32.63 -0.57
C ASN A 552 30.49 -32.98 0.31
N ARG A 553 29.29 -32.97 -0.26
CA ARG A 553 28.07 -33.36 0.44
C ARG A 553 28.05 -34.82 0.86
N ALA A 554 28.60 -35.72 0.02
CA ALA A 554 28.80 -37.12 0.36
C ALA A 554 29.79 -37.31 1.53
N LEU A 555 30.81 -36.48 1.59
CA LEU A 555 31.81 -36.50 2.69
C LEU A 555 31.24 -35.94 3.99
N ALA A 556 30.48 -34.86 3.93
CA ALA A 556 29.84 -34.23 5.10
C ALA A 556 28.78 -35.13 5.76
N GLY A 557 28.10 -35.99 5.01
CA GLY A 557 27.17 -37.01 5.52
C GLY A 557 27.80 -38.24 6.18
N ARG A 558 29.12 -38.37 6.12
CA ARG A 558 29.86 -39.44 6.85
C ARG A 558 30.20 -39.02 8.26
N GLU A 559 29.81 -39.82 9.27
CA GLU A 559 30.28 -39.60 10.63
C GLU A 559 31.83 -39.53 10.64
N PRO A 560 32.45 -38.66 11.47
CA PRO A 560 33.88 -38.57 11.57
C PRO A 560 34.39 -39.96 11.96
N ARG A 561 35.33 -40.51 11.14
CA ARG A 561 36.05 -41.77 11.49
C ARG A 561 36.74 -41.57 12.82
N PRO A 562 36.65 -42.55 13.78
CA PRO A 562 37.24 -42.48 15.11
C PRO A 562 38.76 -42.34 15.07
#